data_8986f7de26e28a9cbeae87ac59f6f3cf
#
_entry.id   8986f7de26e28a9cbeae87ac59f6f3cf
#
_cell.length_a   1.000
_cell.length_b   1.000
_cell.length_c   1.000
_cell.angle_alpha   90.00
_cell.angle_beta   90.00
_cell.angle_gamma   90.00
#
_symmetry.space_group_name_H-M   'P 1'
#
loop_
_entity.id
_entity.type
_entity.pdbx_description
1 polymer ?
#
loop_
_entity_poly.entity_id
_entity_poly.type
_entity_poly.pdbx_seq_one_letter_code
_entity_poly.pdbx_strand_id
1 'polypeptide(L)'
;MSKSFIIGASGLIGNALFTLLKSKSIDVFGTYSNNCEKELIFFDMNQEDYSCFEAVKHDDIFFILSAYSNPSWIAQNKEVAEELNYTKTIKLINFLAEKKVRIIFMSSVEIFDGEKGQYSEDDLPSPLNFYGELKLRIENYLIKNYDNYTIVRTGWNIGLNEKSRCVVQLTYETLLSDNAKMATDNFFSLSSVTDTAEGLYRASLQKNLKKIHICSDKIINRKSMAELVISVSNNGSRMKFLDCLFKDIPYSEPRGRINDLDNSLSKELLGIKYLDAHQLIISKVRYLDQKYSE
;
A
#
# COMPACT_ATOMS: atom_id res chain seq x y z
N MET A 1 -17.05 19.92 -12.95
CA MET A 1 -16.43 19.34 -11.74
C MET A 1 -15.26 18.49 -12.19
N SER A 2 -14.17 18.47 -11.43
CA SER A 2 -13.03 17.60 -11.70
C SER A 2 -13.40 16.14 -11.43
N LYS A 3 -12.89 15.24 -12.24
CA LYS A 3 -13.08 13.80 -12.11
C LYS A 3 -11.87 13.17 -11.39
N SER A 4 -12.11 12.05 -10.72
CA SER A 4 -11.07 11.25 -10.10
C SER A 4 -10.90 9.93 -10.85
N PHE A 5 -9.66 9.56 -11.18
CA PHE A 5 -9.34 8.30 -11.84
C PHE A 5 -8.43 7.47 -10.93
N ILE A 6 -8.77 6.20 -10.73
CA ILE A 6 -8.00 5.29 -9.86
C ILE A 6 -7.44 4.16 -10.71
N ILE A 7 -6.14 4.21 -10.99
CA ILE A 7 -5.44 3.12 -11.67
C ILE A 7 -5.15 2.03 -10.64
N GLY A 8 -5.79 0.85 -10.82
CA GLY A 8 -5.73 -0.25 -9.86
C GLY A 8 -6.84 -0.23 -8.81
N ALA A 9 -8.04 0.22 -9.17
CA ALA A 9 -9.20 0.25 -8.28
C ALA A 9 -9.67 -1.15 -7.83
N SER A 10 -9.35 -2.21 -8.57
CA SER A 10 -9.62 -3.59 -8.16
C SER A 10 -8.69 -4.10 -7.04
N GLY A 11 -7.61 -3.37 -6.73
CA GLY A 11 -6.69 -3.69 -5.63
C GLY A 11 -7.23 -3.28 -4.25
N LEU A 12 -6.53 -3.70 -3.18
CA LEU A 12 -6.96 -3.50 -1.80
C LEU A 12 -7.21 -2.02 -1.45
N ILE A 13 -6.21 -1.16 -1.65
CA ILE A 13 -6.29 0.28 -1.34
C ILE A 13 -7.16 0.99 -2.39
N GLY A 14 -7.03 0.62 -3.66
CA GLY A 14 -7.80 1.20 -4.75
C GLY A 14 -9.31 1.02 -4.59
N ASN A 15 -9.75 -0.15 -4.14
CA ASN A 15 -11.17 -0.44 -3.87
C ASN A 15 -11.70 0.39 -2.68
N ALA A 16 -10.91 0.52 -1.62
CA ALA A 16 -11.27 1.37 -0.49
C ALA A 16 -11.41 2.84 -0.90
N LEU A 17 -10.48 3.34 -1.71
CA LEU A 17 -10.56 4.71 -2.23
C LEU A 17 -11.75 4.91 -3.17
N PHE A 18 -12.01 3.96 -4.07
CA PHE A 18 -13.16 4.00 -4.99
C PHE A 18 -14.48 4.08 -4.23
N THR A 19 -14.65 3.20 -3.23
CA THR A 19 -15.83 3.19 -2.36
C THR A 19 -15.99 4.50 -1.59
N LEU A 20 -14.88 5.02 -1.04
CA LEU A 20 -14.88 6.30 -0.33
C LEU A 20 -15.30 7.46 -1.23
N LEU A 21 -14.72 7.59 -2.42
CA LEU A 21 -15.04 8.70 -3.33
C LEU A 21 -16.49 8.63 -3.80
N LYS A 22 -17.00 7.43 -4.07
CA LYS A 22 -18.43 7.23 -4.36
C LYS A 22 -19.33 7.67 -3.21
N SER A 23 -19.01 7.31 -1.97
CA SER A 23 -19.79 7.71 -0.79
C SER A 23 -19.83 9.23 -0.57
N LYS A 24 -18.80 9.92 -1.06
CA LYS A 24 -18.72 11.40 -1.05
C LYS A 24 -19.36 12.06 -2.28
N SER A 25 -20.02 11.28 -3.16
CA SER A 25 -20.63 11.77 -4.42
C SER A 25 -19.62 12.44 -5.36
N ILE A 26 -18.37 12.00 -5.34
CA ILE A 26 -17.32 12.45 -6.25
C ILE A 26 -17.42 11.62 -7.55
N ASP A 27 -17.32 12.28 -8.70
CA ASP A 27 -17.28 11.62 -10.01
C ASP A 27 -15.96 10.83 -10.13
N VAL A 28 -16.04 9.51 -9.96
CA VAL A 28 -14.88 8.62 -9.87
C VAL A 28 -14.95 7.47 -10.87
N PHE A 29 -13.84 7.22 -11.55
CA PHE A 29 -13.60 6.14 -12.50
C PHE A 29 -12.47 5.27 -11.99
N GLY A 30 -12.75 4.01 -11.70
CA GLY A 30 -11.76 3.03 -11.28
C GLY A 30 -11.39 2.09 -12.41
N THR A 31 -10.16 1.56 -12.41
CA THR A 31 -9.72 0.59 -13.41
C THR A 31 -9.43 -0.79 -12.82
N TYR A 32 -9.56 -1.81 -13.67
CA TYR A 32 -9.09 -3.17 -13.44
C TYR A 32 -8.29 -3.68 -14.65
N SER A 33 -7.40 -4.64 -14.44
CA SER A 33 -6.69 -5.34 -15.52
C SER A 33 -7.07 -6.83 -15.60
N ASN A 34 -7.00 -7.56 -14.49
CA ASN A 34 -7.22 -9.00 -14.47
C ASN A 34 -8.57 -9.41 -13.85
N ASN A 35 -8.98 -8.73 -12.78
CA ASN A 35 -10.20 -9.06 -12.05
C ASN A 35 -11.31 -8.12 -12.46
N CYS A 36 -12.19 -8.58 -13.37
CA CYS A 36 -13.34 -7.81 -13.84
C CYS A 36 -14.28 -7.48 -12.68
N GLU A 37 -14.59 -6.21 -12.50
CA GLU A 37 -15.58 -5.70 -11.56
C GLU A 37 -16.57 -4.80 -12.31
N LYS A 38 -17.87 -4.99 -12.06
CA LYS A 38 -18.98 -4.43 -12.84
C LYS A 38 -18.95 -2.90 -12.99
N GLU A 39 -18.36 -2.19 -12.02
CA GLU A 39 -18.33 -0.73 -12.02
C GLU A 39 -16.97 -0.14 -12.45
N LEU A 40 -16.01 -1.00 -12.79
CA LEU A 40 -14.67 -0.59 -13.17
C LEU A 40 -14.45 -0.67 -14.69
N ILE A 41 -13.57 0.16 -15.18
CA ILE A 41 -13.16 0.24 -16.60
C ILE A 41 -11.97 -0.70 -16.82
N PHE A 42 -11.98 -1.47 -17.88
CA PHE A 42 -10.80 -2.24 -18.28
C PHE A 42 -9.67 -1.31 -18.71
N PHE A 43 -8.51 -1.47 -18.08
CA PHE A 43 -7.29 -0.79 -18.46
C PHE A 43 -6.08 -1.64 -18.06
N ASP A 44 -5.36 -2.12 -19.08
CA ASP A 44 -4.10 -2.85 -18.90
C ASP A 44 -2.94 -1.99 -19.37
N MET A 45 -2.08 -1.57 -18.43
CA MET A 45 -0.90 -0.76 -18.74
C MET A 45 0.04 -1.45 -19.76
N ASN A 46 0.02 -2.78 -19.85
CA ASN A 46 0.84 -3.49 -20.83
C ASN A 46 0.44 -3.20 -22.28
N GLN A 47 -0.84 -2.93 -22.53
CA GLN A 47 -1.37 -2.65 -23.87
C GLN A 47 -1.06 -1.23 -24.35
N GLU A 48 -0.71 -0.31 -23.43
CA GLU A 48 -0.44 1.11 -23.73
C GLU A 48 -1.59 1.82 -24.48
N ASP A 49 -2.82 1.29 -24.35
CA ASP A 49 -4.01 1.91 -24.91
C ASP A 49 -4.62 2.86 -23.87
N TYR A 50 -4.43 4.15 -24.09
CA TYR A 50 -4.94 5.23 -23.23
C TYR A 50 -6.26 5.84 -23.73
N SER A 51 -6.94 5.21 -24.69
CA SER A 51 -8.18 5.71 -25.31
C SER A 51 -9.28 6.01 -24.28
N CYS A 52 -9.38 5.21 -23.22
CA CYS A 52 -10.33 5.44 -22.12
C CYS A 52 -10.07 6.74 -21.33
N PHE A 53 -8.90 7.38 -21.51
CA PHE A 53 -8.51 8.63 -20.86
C PHE A 53 -8.40 9.83 -21.82
N GLU A 54 -8.84 9.72 -23.07
CA GLU A 54 -8.75 10.84 -24.05
C GLU A 54 -9.50 12.09 -23.60
N ALA A 55 -10.67 11.91 -22.97
CA ALA A 55 -11.54 12.99 -22.52
C ALA A 55 -11.11 13.64 -21.19
N VAL A 56 -9.95 13.24 -20.64
CA VAL A 56 -9.40 13.75 -19.37
C VAL A 56 -8.98 15.21 -19.50
N LYS A 57 -9.25 16.00 -18.47
CA LYS A 57 -8.99 17.45 -18.40
C LYS A 57 -7.93 17.78 -17.35
N HIS A 58 -7.31 18.93 -17.49
CA HIS A 58 -6.22 19.40 -16.61
C HIS A 58 -6.59 19.46 -15.10
N ASP A 59 -7.88 19.62 -14.76
CA ASP A 59 -8.34 19.64 -13.37
C ASP A 59 -8.62 18.24 -12.78
N ASP A 60 -8.55 17.21 -13.60
CA ASP A 60 -8.80 15.83 -13.14
C ASP A 60 -7.63 15.31 -12.30
N ILE A 61 -7.94 14.33 -11.43
CA ILE A 61 -6.99 13.75 -10.48
C ILE A 61 -6.80 12.28 -10.80
N PHE A 62 -5.54 11.86 -10.93
CA PHE A 62 -5.17 10.46 -11.13
C PHE A 62 -4.47 9.89 -9.91
N PHE A 63 -5.04 8.83 -9.35
CA PHE A 63 -4.41 8.02 -8.31
C PHE A 63 -3.76 6.80 -8.96
N ILE A 64 -2.42 6.75 -8.97
CA ILE A 64 -1.66 5.62 -9.52
C ILE A 64 -1.33 4.68 -8.36
N LEU A 65 -2.15 3.64 -8.18
CA LEU A 65 -2.07 2.67 -7.08
C LEU A 65 -1.69 1.26 -7.56
N SER A 66 -1.70 1.03 -8.87
CA SER A 66 -1.38 -0.26 -9.47
C SER A 66 0.13 -0.54 -9.39
N ALA A 67 0.49 -1.72 -8.87
CA ALA A 67 1.85 -2.26 -8.94
C ALA A 67 1.86 -3.74 -8.55
N TYR A 68 2.82 -4.51 -9.04
CA TYR A 68 3.26 -5.72 -8.34
C TYR A 68 3.94 -5.30 -7.05
N SER A 69 3.46 -5.77 -5.89
CA SER A 69 3.92 -5.32 -4.58
C SER A 69 4.44 -6.45 -3.67
N ASN A 70 4.53 -7.69 -4.18
CA ASN A 70 5.11 -8.81 -3.45
C ASN A 70 6.63 -8.88 -3.73
N PRO A 71 7.50 -8.49 -2.76
CA PRO A 71 8.94 -8.46 -3.00
C PRO A 71 9.53 -9.84 -3.36
N SER A 72 9.00 -10.93 -2.81
CA SER A 72 9.48 -12.29 -3.14
C SER A 72 9.17 -12.69 -4.58
N TRP A 73 7.99 -12.30 -5.09
CA TRP A 73 7.64 -12.52 -6.50
C TRP A 73 8.50 -11.62 -7.41
N ILE A 74 8.69 -10.36 -7.03
CA ILE A 74 9.49 -9.38 -7.77
C ILE A 74 10.95 -9.87 -7.90
N ALA A 75 11.52 -10.39 -6.82
CA ALA A 75 12.88 -10.94 -6.82
C ALA A 75 13.08 -12.04 -7.87
N GLN A 76 12.05 -12.84 -8.12
CA GLN A 76 12.05 -13.92 -9.08
C GLN A 76 11.68 -13.50 -10.51
N ASN A 77 11.06 -12.31 -10.67
CA ASN A 77 10.49 -11.80 -11.93
C ASN A 77 10.90 -10.35 -12.19
N LYS A 78 12.18 -10.02 -12.02
CA LYS A 78 12.69 -8.63 -12.04
C LYS A 78 12.35 -7.90 -13.34
N GLU A 79 12.55 -8.51 -14.49
CA GLU A 79 12.29 -7.93 -15.79
C GLU A 79 10.80 -7.55 -15.96
N VAL A 80 9.89 -8.47 -15.60
CA VAL A 80 8.46 -8.24 -15.67
C VAL A 80 8.03 -7.16 -14.67
N ALA A 81 8.60 -7.18 -13.47
CA ALA A 81 8.33 -6.18 -12.46
C ALA A 81 8.84 -4.79 -12.86
N GLU A 82 10.03 -4.69 -13.46
CA GLU A 82 10.56 -3.45 -13.98
C GLU A 82 9.71 -2.90 -15.12
N GLU A 83 9.32 -3.77 -16.06
CA GLU A 83 8.49 -3.36 -17.19
C GLU A 83 7.17 -2.76 -16.70
N LEU A 84 6.43 -3.43 -15.82
CA LEU A 84 5.14 -2.95 -15.34
C LEU A 84 5.27 -1.84 -14.29
N ASN A 85 6.06 -2.06 -13.24
CA ASN A 85 6.11 -1.13 -12.12
C ASN A 85 6.87 0.15 -12.44
N TYR A 86 7.77 0.14 -13.43
CA TYR A 86 8.55 1.32 -13.81
C TYR A 86 8.24 1.77 -15.23
N THR A 87 8.59 0.99 -16.26
CA THR A 87 8.51 1.42 -17.66
C THR A 87 7.10 1.84 -18.06
N LYS A 88 6.10 0.97 -17.83
CA LYS A 88 4.70 1.27 -18.15
C LYS A 88 4.12 2.39 -17.28
N THR A 89 4.51 2.44 -16.01
CA THR A 89 4.10 3.53 -15.11
C THR A 89 4.66 4.88 -15.58
N ILE A 90 5.92 4.95 -16.05
CA ILE A 90 6.48 6.18 -16.62
C ILE A 90 5.75 6.60 -17.91
N LYS A 91 5.43 5.66 -18.79
CA LYS A 91 4.65 5.97 -20.00
C LYS A 91 3.28 6.55 -19.67
N LEU A 92 2.58 5.96 -18.69
CA LEU A 92 1.31 6.51 -18.18
C LEU A 92 1.50 7.92 -17.61
N ILE A 93 2.52 8.13 -16.78
CA ILE A 93 2.84 9.46 -16.21
C ILE A 93 3.08 10.48 -17.32
N ASN A 94 3.82 10.13 -18.38
CA ASN A 94 4.08 11.04 -19.51
C ASN A 94 2.79 11.42 -20.22
N PHE A 95 1.94 10.45 -20.55
CA PHE A 95 0.62 10.71 -21.13
C PHE A 95 -0.21 11.65 -20.25
N LEU A 96 -0.24 11.42 -18.94
CA LEU A 96 -0.96 12.25 -17.98
C LEU A 96 -0.34 13.65 -17.83
N ALA A 97 0.97 13.75 -17.91
CA ALA A 97 1.69 15.02 -17.86
C ALA A 97 1.34 15.95 -19.06
N GLU A 98 1.19 15.38 -20.27
CA GLU A 98 0.71 16.11 -21.45
C GLU A 98 -0.69 16.69 -21.22
N LYS A 99 -1.55 15.99 -20.50
CA LYS A 99 -2.90 16.45 -20.10
C LYS A 99 -2.87 17.43 -18.92
N LYS A 100 -1.73 17.64 -18.25
CA LYS A 100 -1.52 18.52 -17.08
C LYS A 100 -2.41 18.18 -15.88
N VAL A 101 -2.84 16.93 -15.74
CA VAL A 101 -3.67 16.44 -14.62
C VAL A 101 -2.89 16.40 -13.32
N ARG A 102 -3.58 16.28 -12.19
CA ARG A 102 -2.93 16.06 -10.91
C ARG A 102 -2.67 14.57 -10.68
N ILE A 103 -1.43 14.21 -10.35
CA ILE A 103 -1.01 12.84 -10.11
C ILE A 103 -0.78 12.60 -8.63
N ILE A 104 -1.48 11.62 -8.04
CA ILE A 104 -1.25 11.10 -6.70
C ILE A 104 -0.61 9.72 -6.87
N PHE A 105 0.68 9.62 -6.59
CA PHE A 105 1.43 8.38 -6.76
C PHE A 105 1.61 7.64 -5.43
N MET A 106 1.19 6.37 -5.38
CA MET A 106 1.39 5.51 -4.23
C MET A 106 2.80 4.91 -4.24
N SER A 107 3.62 5.36 -3.33
CA SER A 107 4.94 4.82 -3.02
C SER A 107 4.89 3.90 -1.79
N SER A 108 6.03 3.60 -1.18
CA SER A 108 6.16 2.60 -0.13
C SER A 108 7.20 2.98 0.90
N VAL A 109 7.08 2.46 2.12
CA VAL A 109 8.13 2.46 3.15
C VAL A 109 9.38 1.68 2.71
N GLU A 110 9.26 0.76 1.77
CA GLU A 110 10.37 -0.06 1.23
C GLU A 110 11.44 0.76 0.47
N ILE A 111 11.25 2.07 0.28
CA ILE A 111 12.30 2.96 -0.22
C ILE A 111 13.38 3.27 0.82
N PHE A 112 13.17 2.91 2.08
CA PHE A 112 14.11 3.08 3.18
C PHE A 112 14.79 1.76 3.58
N ASP A 113 15.95 1.85 4.25
CA ASP A 113 16.72 0.68 4.70
C ASP A 113 16.11 -0.04 5.92
N GLY A 114 15.16 0.58 6.61
CA GLY A 114 14.52 -0.02 7.77
C GLY A 114 15.42 -0.20 8.99
N GLU A 115 16.47 0.59 9.14
CA GLU A 115 17.35 0.57 10.30
C GLU A 115 16.91 1.56 11.39
N LYS A 116 16.55 2.77 10.97
CA LYS A 116 16.21 3.89 11.87
C LYS A 116 14.77 3.78 12.40
N GLY A 117 13.79 3.51 11.54
CA GLY A 117 12.37 3.72 11.83
C GLY A 117 11.99 5.20 11.92
N GLN A 118 10.72 5.51 12.08
CA GLN A 118 10.20 6.89 12.17
C GLN A 118 10.76 7.80 11.06
N TYR A 119 10.82 7.25 9.81
CA TYR A 119 11.31 8.02 8.67
C TYR A 119 10.35 9.17 8.37
N SER A 120 10.88 10.38 8.30
CA SER A 120 10.16 11.58 7.84
C SER A 120 10.16 11.69 6.32
N GLU A 121 9.36 12.60 5.77
CA GLU A 121 9.32 12.87 4.34
C GLU A 121 10.67 13.37 3.78
N ASP A 122 11.51 13.95 4.62
CA ASP A 122 12.82 14.53 4.25
C ASP A 122 13.98 13.57 4.45
N ASP A 123 13.79 12.42 5.09
CA ASP A 123 14.83 11.41 5.20
C ASP A 123 15.24 10.87 3.83
N LEU A 124 16.55 10.62 3.69
CA LEU A 124 17.12 10.13 2.44
C LEU A 124 16.73 8.67 2.20
N PRO A 125 16.14 8.34 1.04
CA PRO A 125 15.82 6.97 0.69
C PRO A 125 17.08 6.11 0.48
N SER A 126 17.01 4.85 0.93
CA SER A 126 18.06 3.84 0.75
C SER A 126 17.40 2.44 0.64
N PRO A 127 16.79 2.10 -0.51
CA PRO A 127 16.04 0.85 -0.66
C PRO A 127 16.95 -0.37 -0.59
N LEU A 128 16.50 -1.42 0.11
CA LEU A 128 17.22 -2.69 0.24
C LEU A 128 16.84 -3.72 -0.83
N ASN A 129 15.70 -3.55 -1.48
CA ASN A 129 15.17 -4.51 -2.44
C ASN A 129 14.71 -3.84 -3.73
N PHE A 130 14.53 -4.65 -4.75
CA PHE A 130 14.21 -4.16 -6.09
C PHE A 130 12.84 -3.46 -6.16
N TYR A 131 11.86 -3.88 -5.33
CA TYR A 131 10.58 -3.18 -5.25
C TYR A 131 10.73 -1.74 -4.76
N GLY A 132 11.47 -1.54 -3.67
CA GLY A 132 11.78 -0.22 -3.14
C GLY A 132 12.56 0.64 -4.14
N GLU A 133 13.53 0.04 -4.84
CA GLU A 133 14.28 0.71 -5.91
C GLU A 133 13.37 1.22 -7.03
N LEU A 134 12.46 0.38 -7.54
CA LEU A 134 11.51 0.78 -8.59
C LEU A 134 10.59 1.91 -8.13
N LYS A 135 10.10 1.87 -6.89
CA LYS A 135 9.30 2.95 -6.31
C LYS A 135 10.07 4.26 -6.24
N LEU A 136 11.32 4.21 -5.74
CA LEU A 136 12.19 5.39 -5.65
C LEU A 136 12.51 5.97 -7.04
N ARG A 137 12.75 5.15 -8.04
CA ARG A 137 12.99 5.61 -9.41
C ARG A 137 11.80 6.39 -9.97
N ILE A 138 10.56 5.99 -9.67
CA ILE A 138 9.35 6.74 -10.07
C ILE A 138 9.23 8.04 -9.28
N GLU A 139 9.49 8.03 -7.96
CA GLU A 139 9.50 9.25 -7.16
C GLU A 139 10.47 10.29 -7.77
N ASN A 140 11.70 9.87 -8.05
CA ASN A 140 12.72 10.72 -8.67
C ASN A 140 12.31 11.22 -10.05
N TYR A 141 11.64 10.39 -10.84
CA TYR A 141 11.11 10.79 -12.14
C TYR A 141 10.06 11.90 -12.03
N LEU A 142 9.07 11.73 -11.12
CA LEU A 142 8.04 12.74 -10.86
C LEU A 142 8.66 14.05 -10.38
N ILE A 143 9.58 13.98 -9.40
CA ILE A 143 10.26 15.16 -8.85
C ILE A 143 11.01 15.95 -9.93
N LYS A 144 11.65 15.25 -10.85
CA LYS A 144 12.47 15.87 -11.90
C LYS A 144 11.65 16.42 -13.07
N ASN A 145 10.54 15.78 -13.43
CA ASN A 145 9.92 16.00 -14.73
C ASN A 145 8.47 16.52 -14.66
N TYR A 146 7.87 16.61 -13.45
CA TYR A 146 6.49 17.00 -13.33
C TYR A 146 6.22 17.84 -12.06
N ASP A 147 5.33 18.84 -12.17
CA ASP A 147 5.08 19.76 -11.04
C ASP A 147 3.77 19.45 -10.29
N ASN A 148 2.76 18.88 -10.96
CA ASN A 148 1.43 18.70 -10.39
C ASN A 148 1.22 17.29 -9.81
N TYR A 149 2.08 16.90 -8.84
CA TYR A 149 2.04 15.58 -8.20
C TYR A 149 2.02 15.66 -6.68
N THR A 150 1.61 14.55 -6.06
CA THR A 150 1.90 14.20 -4.67
C THR A 150 2.35 12.75 -4.58
N ILE A 151 3.45 12.51 -3.90
CA ILE A 151 3.94 11.18 -3.55
C ILE A 151 3.37 10.83 -2.18
N VAL A 152 2.66 9.70 -2.10
CA VAL A 152 2.12 9.18 -0.85
C VAL A 152 2.86 7.89 -0.51
N ARG A 153 3.62 7.87 0.59
CA ARG A 153 4.30 6.67 1.08
C ARG A 153 3.47 6.03 2.18
N THR A 154 3.33 4.72 2.12
CA THR A 154 2.59 3.94 3.12
C THR A 154 3.32 2.64 3.47
N GLY A 155 3.02 2.10 4.65
CA GLY A 155 3.51 0.80 5.08
C GLY A 155 2.51 -0.32 4.84
N TRP A 156 2.39 -1.24 5.80
CA TRP A 156 1.47 -2.37 5.75
C TRP A 156 0.03 -1.93 5.94
N ASN A 157 -0.85 -2.37 5.03
CA ASN A 157 -2.27 -2.05 5.06
C ASN A 157 -3.12 -3.28 5.40
N ILE A 158 -4.11 -3.09 6.28
CA ILE A 158 -5.09 -4.10 6.66
C ILE A 158 -6.45 -3.74 6.07
N GLY A 159 -7.01 -4.66 5.29
CA GLY A 159 -8.41 -4.64 4.88
C GLY A 159 -9.20 -5.74 5.59
N LEU A 160 -10.46 -5.48 5.88
CA LEU A 160 -11.33 -6.43 6.58
C LEU A 160 -12.10 -7.36 5.64
N ASN A 161 -12.03 -7.15 4.32
CA ASN A 161 -12.74 -7.94 3.33
C ASN A 161 -11.92 -9.13 2.80
N GLU A 162 -12.56 -10.00 2.02
CA GLU A 162 -11.95 -11.21 1.44
C GLU A 162 -10.76 -10.95 0.53
N LYS A 163 -10.77 -9.83 -0.19
CA LYS A 163 -9.71 -9.47 -1.14
C LYS A 163 -8.40 -9.08 -0.45
N SER A 164 -8.41 -8.92 0.87
CA SER A 164 -7.26 -8.42 1.62
C SER A 164 -6.39 -9.54 2.18
N ARG A 165 -5.51 -10.12 1.36
CA ARG A 165 -4.41 -10.94 1.88
C ARG A 165 -3.35 -10.02 2.49
N CYS A 166 -3.58 -9.61 3.74
CA CYS A 166 -2.71 -8.73 4.50
C CYS A 166 -1.79 -9.51 5.44
N VAL A 167 -0.87 -8.80 6.10
CA VAL A 167 0.10 -9.40 7.03
C VAL A 167 -0.57 -10.16 8.18
N VAL A 168 -1.74 -9.72 8.66
CA VAL A 168 -2.49 -10.42 9.72
C VAL A 168 -2.98 -11.78 9.25
N GLN A 169 -3.53 -11.85 8.02
CA GLN A 169 -3.95 -13.12 7.44
C GLN A 169 -2.76 -14.06 7.23
N LEU A 170 -1.63 -13.56 6.70
CA LEU A 170 -0.42 -14.35 6.54
C LEU A 170 0.09 -14.89 7.89
N THR A 171 0.04 -14.08 8.94
CA THR A 171 0.41 -14.51 10.29
C THR A 171 -0.53 -15.58 10.83
N TYR A 172 -1.85 -15.38 10.65
CA TYR A 172 -2.87 -16.36 11.04
C TYR A 172 -2.65 -17.71 10.35
N GLU A 173 -2.48 -17.71 9.03
CA GLU A 173 -2.20 -18.92 8.23
C GLU A 173 -0.89 -19.61 8.67
N THR A 174 0.17 -18.82 8.92
CA THR A 174 1.45 -19.32 9.39
C THR A 174 1.35 -19.98 10.77
N LEU A 175 0.60 -19.39 11.70
CA LEU A 175 0.41 -19.92 13.04
C LEU A 175 -0.33 -21.27 13.09
N LEU A 176 -1.09 -21.59 12.05
CA LEU A 176 -1.73 -22.91 11.89
C LEU A 176 -0.75 -23.99 11.35
N SER A 177 0.46 -23.61 10.94
CA SER A 177 1.48 -24.55 10.47
C SER A 177 2.38 -25.04 11.62
N ASP A 178 3.00 -26.22 11.46
CA ASP A 178 3.80 -26.86 12.53
C ASP A 178 5.11 -26.15 12.87
N ASN A 179 5.65 -25.33 11.96
CA ASN A 179 6.99 -24.73 12.08
C ASN A 179 6.96 -23.20 12.03
N ALA A 180 5.89 -22.58 12.56
CA ALA A 180 5.78 -21.14 12.59
C ALA A 180 6.93 -20.49 13.39
N LYS A 181 7.55 -19.47 12.81
CA LYS A 181 8.57 -18.63 13.44
C LYS A 181 8.16 -17.19 13.39
N MET A 182 8.32 -16.45 14.50
CA MET A 182 7.99 -15.04 14.58
C MET A 182 9.19 -14.23 15.06
N ALA A 183 9.55 -13.23 14.27
CA ALA A 183 10.67 -12.35 14.61
C ALA A 183 10.32 -11.45 15.80
N THR A 184 11.22 -11.38 16.76
CA THR A 184 11.09 -10.53 17.95
C THR A 184 11.55 -9.10 17.73
N ASP A 185 12.35 -8.88 16.68
CA ASP A 185 13.05 -7.62 16.38
C ASP A 185 12.64 -7.01 15.02
N ASN A 186 11.55 -7.47 14.39
CA ASN A 186 10.99 -6.86 13.17
C ASN A 186 9.76 -6.01 13.50
N PHE A 187 9.87 -4.70 13.32
CA PHE A 187 8.84 -3.72 13.67
C PHE A 187 8.24 -3.07 12.44
N PHE A 188 6.95 -2.78 12.47
CA PHE A 188 6.25 -2.09 11.39
C PHE A 188 4.98 -1.40 11.88
N SER A 189 4.58 -0.36 11.19
CA SER A 189 3.28 0.28 11.36
C SER A 189 2.21 -0.43 10.53
N LEU A 190 0.99 -0.56 11.10
CA LEU A 190 -0.17 -1.17 10.43
C LEU A 190 -1.25 -0.12 10.25
N SER A 191 -1.60 0.18 9.00
CA SER A 191 -2.66 1.13 8.67
C SER A 191 -3.92 0.42 8.23
N SER A 192 -5.09 1.00 8.52
CA SER A 192 -6.31 0.60 7.87
C SER A 192 -6.32 1.05 6.40
N VAL A 193 -6.84 0.23 5.51
CA VAL A 193 -7.06 0.66 4.12
C VAL A 193 -8.02 1.85 4.03
N THR A 194 -8.94 2.00 4.99
CA THR A 194 -9.86 3.13 5.06
C THR A 194 -9.13 4.42 5.44
N ASP A 195 -8.18 4.37 6.38
CA ASP A 195 -7.37 5.53 6.74
C ASP A 195 -6.45 5.94 5.59
N THR A 196 -5.86 4.95 4.90
CA THR A 196 -5.03 5.20 3.72
C THR A 196 -5.85 5.81 2.58
N ALA A 197 -7.07 5.34 2.35
CA ALA A 197 -7.98 5.90 1.35
C ALA A 197 -8.39 7.35 1.70
N GLU A 198 -8.74 7.62 2.95
CA GLU A 198 -9.04 8.99 3.41
C GLU A 198 -7.82 9.90 3.28
N GLY A 199 -6.63 9.39 3.60
CA GLY A 199 -5.37 10.11 3.43
C GLY A 199 -5.07 10.46 1.98
N LEU A 200 -5.22 9.52 1.05
CA LEU A 200 -5.09 9.74 -0.39
C LEU A 200 -6.06 10.83 -0.89
N TYR A 201 -7.33 10.71 -0.49
CA TYR A 201 -8.34 11.71 -0.84
C TYR A 201 -7.97 13.09 -0.32
N ARG A 202 -7.66 13.24 0.97
CA ARG A 202 -7.29 14.55 1.56
C ARG A 202 -6.00 15.11 0.98
N ALA A 203 -4.99 14.26 0.72
CA ALA A 203 -3.76 14.67 0.05
C ALA A 203 -4.03 15.21 -1.36
N SER A 204 -4.99 14.63 -2.09
CA SER A 204 -5.35 15.10 -3.42
C SER A 204 -5.95 16.52 -3.45
N LEU A 205 -6.53 16.97 -2.34
CA LEU A 205 -7.06 18.33 -2.19
C LEU A 205 -5.98 19.37 -1.86
N GLN A 206 -4.77 18.94 -1.46
CA GLN A 206 -3.64 19.81 -1.07
C GLN A 206 -2.75 20.11 -2.27
N LYS A 207 -3.03 21.15 -3.03
CA LYS A 207 -2.36 21.46 -4.31
C LYS A 207 -0.82 21.56 -4.24
N ASN A 208 -0.28 22.05 -3.14
CA ASN A 208 1.16 22.27 -2.97
C ASN A 208 1.89 21.12 -2.25
N LEU A 209 1.17 20.10 -1.83
CA LEU A 209 1.75 18.96 -1.13
C LEU A 209 2.51 18.06 -2.10
N LYS A 210 3.80 17.92 -1.90
CA LYS A 210 4.68 17.12 -2.78
C LYS A 210 4.91 15.70 -2.27
N LYS A 211 5.06 15.52 -0.96
CA LYS A 211 5.26 14.23 -0.31
C LYS A 211 4.48 14.16 0.98
N ILE A 212 3.99 12.99 1.34
CA ILE A 212 3.29 12.73 2.60
C ILE A 212 3.40 11.26 2.97
N HIS A 213 3.53 10.99 4.27
CA HIS A 213 3.46 9.64 4.82
C HIS A 213 2.06 9.36 5.40
N ILE A 214 1.49 8.21 5.05
CA ILE A 214 0.21 7.76 5.60
C ILE A 214 0.42 6.39 6.25
N CYS A 215 0.49 6.38 7.58
CA CYS A 215 0.66 5.18 8.40
C CYS A 215 0.05 5.40 9.78
N SER A 216 -0.24 4.31 10.50
CA SER A 216 -0.77 4.40 11.87
C SER A 216 0.28 4.89 12.88
N ASP A 217 -0.20 5.34 14.05
CA ASP A 217 0.63 5.89 15.13
C ASP A 217 1.49 4.86 15.86
N LYS A 218 1.08 3.60 15.83
CA LYS A 218 1.68 2.55 16.64
C LYS A 218 2.39 1.53 15.78
N ILE A 219 3.61 1.24 16.15
CA ILE A 219 4.35 0.09 15.61
C ILE A 219 4.02 -1.17 16.41
N ILE A 220 4.07 -2.29 15.74
CA ILE A 220 3.95 -3.62 16.33
C ILE A 220 5.09 -4.49 15.77
N ASN A 221 5.55 -5.47 16.55
CA ASN A 221 6.46 -6.48 16.00
C ASN A 221 5.70 -7.78 15.65
N ARG A 222 6.34 -8.64 14.87
CA ARG A 222 5.71 -9.89 14.42
C ARG A 222 5.32 -10.80 15.55
N LYS A 223 6.15 -10.90 16.61
CA LYS A 223 5.84 -11.70 17.79
C LYS A 223 4.59 -11.17 18.50
N SER A 224 4.54 -9.89 18.85
CA SER A 224 3.38 -9.30 19.52
C SER A 224 2.10 -9.40 18.71
N MET A 225 2.22 -9.29 17.38
CA MET A 225 1.07 -9.52 16.48
C MET A 225 0.59 -10.98 16.55
N ALA A 226 1.52 -11.94 16.53
CA ALA A 226 1.18 -13.36 16.62
C ALA A 226 0.54 -13.72 17.98
N GLU A 227 1.09 -13.19 19.08
CA GLU A 227 0.52 -13.35 20.41
C GLU A 227 -0.91 -12.80 20.48
N LEU A 228 -1.16 -11.62 19.89
CA LEU A 228 -2.50 -11.05 19.82
C LEU A 228 -3.44 -11.92 18.98
N VAL A 229 -2.99 -12.41 17.81
CA VAL A 229 -3.77 -13.33 16.97
C VAL A 229 -4.17 -14.58 17.75
N ILE A 230 -3.23 -15.22 18.46
CA ILE A 230 -3.48 -16.42 19.27
C ILE A 230 -4.50 -16.12 20.38
N SER A 231 -4.34 -14.99 21.05
CA SER A 231 -5.17 -14.64 22.22
C SER A 231 -6.64 -14.36 21.87
N VAL A 232 -6.92 -13.94 20.63
CA VAL A 232 -8.29 -13.55 20.22
C VAL A 232 -8.94 -14.52 19.25
N SER A 233 -8.18 -15.46 18.63
CA SER A 233 -8.70 -16.44 17.69
C SER A 233 -9.40 -17.60 18.38
N ASN A 234 -10.53 -18.05 17.82
CA ASN A 234 -11.20 -19.29 18.22
C ASN A 234 -10.30 -20.53 17.99
N ASN A 235 -9.34 -20.43 17.07
CA ASN A 235 -8.36 -21.48 16.79
C ASN A 235 -7.05 -21.32 17.59
N GLY A 236 -6.99 -20.38 18.52
CA GLY A 236 -5.77 -20.04 19.26
C GLY A 236 -5.10 -21.21 19.98
N SER A 237 -5.88 -22.16 20.52
CA SER A 237 -5.36 -23.38 21.16
C SER A 237 -4.56 -24.29 20.22
N ARG A 238 -4.75 -24.19 18.91
CA ARG A 238 -4.04 -24.94 17.86
C ARG A 238 -2.82 -24.20 17.31
N MET A 239 -2.68 -22.93 17.65
CA MET A 239 -1.64 -22.03 17.14
C MET A 239 -0.43 -22.03 18.06
N LYS A 240 0.77 -22.14 17.48
CA LYS A 240 2.04 -22.05 18.20
C LYS A 240 3.11 -21.47 17.28
N PHE A 241 4.16 -20.91 17.87
CA PHE A 241 5.32 -20.45 17.13
C PHE A 241 6.59 -20.53 17.99
N LEU A 242 7.73 -20.40 17.34
CA LEU A 242 9.04 -20.24 17.96
C LEU A 242 9.53 -18.81 17.74
N ASP A 243 10.17 -18.23 18.74
CA ASP A 243 10.88 -16.97 18.61
C ASP A 243 12.08 -17.12 17.68
N CYS A 244 12.32 -16.11 16.84
CA CYS A 244 13.53 -16.01 16.02
C CYS A 244 13.95 -14.55 15.90
N LEU A 245 15.14 -14.30 15.35
CA LEU A 245 15.52 -12.97 14.91
C LEU A 245 15.09 -12.76 13.43
N PHE A 246 14.86 -11.51 13.05
CA PHE A 246 14.44 -11.18 11.69
C PHE A 246 15.43 -11.69 10.63
N LYS A 247 16.73 -11.61 10.91
CA LYS A 247 17.79 -12.12 10.03
C LYS A 247 17.74 -13.64 9.78
N ASP A 248 17.06 -14.40 10.66
CA ASP A 248 16.95 -15.85 10.56
C ASP A 248 15.77 -16.30 9.67
N ILE A 249 14.98 -15.34 9.17
CA ILE A 249 13.87 -15.58 8.22
C ILE A 249 14.45 -15.54 6.80
N PRO A 250 14.35 -16.64 6.01
CA PRO A 250 14.92 -16.70 4.67
C PRO A 250 14.05 -15.92 3.67
N TYR A 251 14.28 -14.62 3.55
CA TYR A 251 13.67 -13.80 2.49
C TYR A 251 14.47 -13.92 1.19
N SER A 252 13.78 -13.86 0.05
CA SER A 252 14.41 -13.88 -1.28
C SER A 252 15.21 -12.61 -1.62
N GLU A 253 14.90 -11.48 -0.96
CA GLU A 253 15.64 -10.23 -1.01
C GLU A 253 15.70 -9.60 0.39
N PRO A 254 16.72 -8.76 0.66
CA PRO A 254 16.79 -8.01 1.92
C PRO A 254 15.53 -7.18 2.16
N ARG A 255 15.15 -7.05 3.42
CA ARG A 255 14.01 -6.23 3.86
C ARG A 255 14.38 -5.40 5.06
N GLY A 256 13.74 -4.26 5.21
CA GLY A 256 13.88 -3.42 6.38
C GLY A 256 13.40 -4.12 7.65
N ARG A 257 14.18 -4.02 8.72
CA ARG A 257 13.83 -4.56 10.04
C ARG A 257 12.79 -3.69 10.73
N ILE A 258 12.84 -2.36 10.51
CA ILE A 258 11.93 -1.37 11.10
C ILE A 258 11.23 -0.61 9.96
N ASN A 259 10.08 -1.10 9.54
CA ASN A 259 9.27 -0.48 8.48
C ASN A 259 8.24 0.48 9.11
N ASP A 260 8.71 1.63 9.55
CA ASP A 260 7.94 2.64 10.26
C ASP A 260 8.19 4.05 9.70
N LEU A 261 7.12 4.80 9.51
CA LEU A 261 7.12 6.15 8.97
C LEU A 261 6.61 7.14 10.02
N ASP A 262 7.17 8.33 10.06
CA ASP A 262 6.59 9.45 10.80
C ASP A 262 5.31 9.92 10.09
N ASN A 263 4.21 10.02 10.81
CA ASN A 263 2.91 10.44 10.32
C ASN A 263 2.47 11.82 10.84
N SER A 264 3.37 12.55 11.50
CA SER A 264 3.09 13.85 12.12
C SER A 264 2.52 14.83 11.10
N LEU A 265 3.13 14.90 9.91
CA LEU A 265 2.69 15.78 8.84
C LEU A 265 1.28 15.42 8.33
N SER A 266 0.94 14.14 8.19
CA SER A 266 -0.40 13.74 7.76
C SER A 266 -1.48 14.02 8.81
N LYS A 267 -1.15 13.93 10.09
CA LYS A 267 -2.07 14.34 11.17
C LYS A 267 -2.29 15.83 11.18
N GLU A 268 -1.24 16.60 11.03
CA GLU A 268 -1.31 18.07 11.03
C GLU A 268 -2.03 18.62 9.80
N LEU A 269 -1.56 18.27 8.59
CA LEU A 269 -2.09 18.85 7.34
C LEU A 269 -3.39 18.21 6.89
N LEU A 270 -3.56 16.91 7.09
CA LEU A 270 -4.73 16.19 6.59
C LEU A 270 -5.77 15.91 7.68
N GLY A 271 -5.43 16.11 8.95
CA GLY A 271 -6.34 15.88 10.08
C GLY A 271 -6.79 14.42 10.20
N ILE A 272 -5.94 13.46 9.82
CA ILE A 272 -6.27 12.04 9.87
C ILE A 272 -6.20 11.56 11.31
N LYS A 273 -7.24 10.83 11.74
CA LYS A 273 -7.27 10.08 13.00
C LYS A 273 -7.15 8.61 12.66
N TYR A 274 -5.98 8.05 12.88
CA TYR A 274 -5.69 6.65 12.54
C TYR A 274 -6.39 5.68 13.48
N LEU A 275 -6.94 4.60 12.93
CA LEU A 275 -7.52 3.51 13.70
C LEU A 275 -6.43 2.75 14.48
N ASP A 276 -6.80 2.27 15.66
CA ASP A 276 -5.89 1.49 16.50
C ASP A 276 -5.52 0.16 15.84
N ALA A 277 -4.22 -0.12 15.71
CA ALA A 277 -3.71 -1.32 15.06
C ALA A 277 -4.17 -2.62 15.75
N HIS A 278 -4.30 -2.64 17.10
CA HIS A 278 -4.80 -3.82 17.80
C HIS A 278 -6.25 -4.11 17.46
N GLN A 279 -7.10 -3.08 17.37
CA GLN A 279 -8.50 -3.24 16.98
C GLN A 279 -8.63 -3.73 15.53
N LEU A 280 -7.77 -3.28 14.64
CA LEU A 280 -7.71 -3.76 13.26
C LEU A 280 -7.34 -5.26 13.20
N ILE A 281 -6.33 -5.68 13.98
CA ILE A 281 -5.92 -7.09 14.07
C ILE A 281 -7.07 -7.93 14.61
N ILE A 282 -7.69 -7.53 15.75
CA ILE A 282 -8.82 -8.24 16.36
C ILE A 282 -9.98 -8.42 15.37
N SER A 283 -10.33 -7.34 14.67
CA SER A 283 -11.42 -7.38 13.69
C SER A 283 -11.11 -8.32 12.51
N LYS A 284 -9.86 -8.30 12.03
CA LYS A 284 -9.43 -9.21 10.95
C LYS A 284 -9.37 -10.67 11.41
N VAL A 285 -8.90 -10.95 12.63
CA VAL A 285 -8.88 -12.31 13.18
C VAL A 285 -10.30 -12.88 13.31
N ARG A 286 -11.24 -12.10 13.81
CA ARG A 286 -12.66 -12.54 13.90
C ARG A 286 -13.24 -12.88 12.52
N TYR A 287 -12.92 -12.10 11.51
CA TYR A 287 -13.29 -12.41 10.14
C TYR A 287 -12.65 -13.72 9.64
N LEU A 288 -11.37 -13.94 9.93
CA LEU A 288 -10.64 -15.16 9.54
C LEU A 288 -11.17 -16.40 10.27
N ASP A 289 -11.50 -16.28 11.56
CA ASP A 289 -12.12 -17.36 12.32
C ASP A 289 -13.43 -17.86 11.68
N GLN A 290 -14.28 -16.94 11.20
CA GLN A 290 -15.50 -17.32 10.47
C GLN A 290 -15.17 -18.06 9.18
N LYS A 291 -14.18 -17.60 8.43
CA LYS A 291 -13.76 -18.19 7.16
C LYS A 291 -13.11 -19.58 7.31
N TYR A 292 -12.37 -19.82 8.40
CA TYR A 292 -11.65 -21.07 8.66
C TYR A 292 -12.39 -21.98 9.68
N SER A 293 -13.64 -21.68 10.00
CA SER A 293 -14.51 -22.54 10.82
C SER A 293 -15.32 -23.53 9.99
N GLU A 294 -15.28 -23.37 8.67
CA GLU A 294 -15.84 -24.29 7.68
C GLU A 294 -14.75 -25.30 7.23
#